data_cea8c80940ab8c0197811874f320ac77
#
_entry.id   cea8c80940ab8c0197811874f320ac77
#
_cell.length_a   1.000
_cell.length_b   1.000
_cell.length_c   1.000
_cell.angle_alpha   90.00
_cell.angle_beta   90.00
_cell.angle_gamma   90.00
#
_symmetry.space_group_name_H-M   'P 1'
#
loop_
_entity.id
_entity.type
_entity.pdbx_description
1 polymer ?
#
loop_
_entity_poly.entity_id
_entity_poly.type
_entity_poly.pdbx_seq_one_letter_code
_entity_poly.pdbx_strand_id
1 'polypeptide(L)'
;IHFHDMDYIIQPMFNCCLINLEDMLTNGTVINGKKIDTPKSFQVACTVTTQIIAQVASGQYGGQSINGIDRILAPFVRKSYEKILNNVIEEQVEIYGMEPNMEKAREIAWKRTRKEVKDGIQTIQYQINTLMTTNGQSPFVTLFMYFQPDYEYAKEAALITEEILRQRIKGVKNEADVYITPAFPKLIYVLDEHNVTPDSPYYYLTELAAQCTAKRMYPDYISAKKMKENYSGNVFSPMGCRSFLSPWKDENGEYKFDGRFNIGVVSLNLPQIGILARGSEERYFEILDKRLELAEKALMLRYELLKDVVSDVSPIHWQHGAIARLKKGEKIAKFLTGGYATISLGYIGIYEATRLITGESNTGEKGRVFAMKIMDRLNAAVDEWRVKHNMGFALYGTPAESLTHRFSSLDRARFGIIEDITDKGYYTNSYHVSVREEINVFDKFSFESEFQKKSTGGCISYAEIPNMTNNIPAVLTMIQYIYDHIS
;
A
#
# COMPACT_ATOMS: atom_id res chain seq x y z
N ILE A 1 4.13 24.79 1.24
CA ILE A 1 4.41 23.39 1.54
C ILE A 1 3.60 22.91 2.74
N HIS A 2 3.42 21.62 2.86
CA HIS A 2 2.80 20.97 4.02
C HIS A 2 3.71 19.87 4.53
N PHE A 3 4.02 19.91 5.81
CA PHE A 3 4.73 18.88 6.52
C PHE A 3 3.69 17.92 7.09
N HIS A 4 3.64 16.69 6.58
CA HIS A 4 2.66 15.71 7.02
C HIS A 4 2.92 15.26 8.46
N ASP A 5 1.84 15.03 9.19
CA ASP A 5 1.87 14.49 10.55
C ASP A 5 2.82 15.27 11.48
N MET A 6 2.65 16.59 11.52
CA MET A 6 3.47 17.49 12.30
C MET A 6 3.42 17.19 13.80
N ASP A 7 2.30 16.64 14.28
CA ASP A 7 2.10 16.26 15.67
C ASP A 7 3.09 15.17 16.13
N TYR A 8 3.62 14.38 15.17
CA TYR A 8 4.63 13.35 15.43
C TYR A 8 6.07 13.84 15.24
N ILE A 9 6.30 15.13 15.01
CA ILE A 9 7.66 15.65 14.80
C ILE A 9 8.52 15.54 16.06
N ILE A 10 7.88 15.61 17.24
CA ILE A 10 8.54 15.47 18.53
C ILE A 10 8.68 14.02 19.00
N GLN A 11 8.06 13.08 18.29
CA GLN A 11 8.13 11.66 18.58
C GLN A 11 9.11 10.97 17.62
N PRO A 12 9.95 10.06 18.09
CA PRO A 12 10.92 9.35 17.25
C PRO A 12 10.24 8.22 16.45
N MET A 13 9.21 8.58 15.69
CA MET A 13 8.42 7.70 14.83
C MET A 13 8.66 8.03 13.36
N PHE A 14 8.59 7.01 12.51
CA PHE A 14 8.58 7.14 11.06
C PHE A 14 7.16 6.97 10.51
N ASN A 15 6.97 7.21 9.21
CA ASN A 15 5.65 7.21 8.60
C ASN A 15 5.06 5.80 8.48
N CYS A 16 5.57 4.96 7.59
CA CYS A 16 4.97 3.68 7.24
C CYS A 16 6.05 2.63 6.91
N CYS A 17 5.68 1.33 6.94
CA CYS A 17 6.60 0.24 6.67
C CYS A 17 5.96 -0.93 5.91
N LEU A 18 6.82 -1.76 5.31
CA LEU A 18 6.52 -3.14 4.97
C LEU A 18 7.00 -4.04 6.10
N ILE A 19 6.07 -4.68 6.80
CA ILE A 19 6.41 -5.58 7.91
C ILE A 19 7.12 -6.82 7.37
N ASN A 20 8.26 -7.17 7.95
CA ASN A 20 8.92 -8.45 7.67
C ASN A 20 8.22 -9.58 8.44
N LEU A 21 6.96 -9.82 8.09
CA LEU A 21 6.10 -10.79 8.77
C LEU A 21 6.64 -12.22 8.63
N GLU A 22 7.23 -12.55 7.49
CA GLU A 22 7.81 -13.88 7.26
C GLU A 22 8.90 -14.20 8.27
N ASP A 23 9.84 -13.27 8.52
CA ASP A 23 10.87 -13.42 9.54
C ASP A 23 10.27 -13.57 10.95
N MET A 24 9.27 -12.74 11.28
CA MET A 24 8.64 -12.77 12.61
C MET A 24 7.89 -14.07 12.88
N LEU A 25 7.23 -14.66 11.87
CA LEU A 25 6.54 -15.95 12.01
C LEU A 25 7.49 -17.14 11.95
N THR A 26 8.60 -17.04 11.22
CA THR A 26 9.56 -18.14 11.06
C THR A 26 10.55 -18.22 12.23
N ASN A 27 11.11 -17.08 12.64
CA ASN A 27 12.13 -16.99 13.67
C ASN A 27 11.57 -16.60 15.04
N GLY A 28 10.26 -16.40 15.13
CA GLY A 28 9.59 -15.92 16.32
C GLY A 28 9.78 -14.41 16.53
N THR A 29 9.03 -13.87 17.47
CA THR A 29 9.05 -12.44 17.83
C THR A 29 8.80 -12.25 19.32
N VAL A 30 8.78 -11.00 19.79
CA VAL A 30 8.43 -10.66 21.17
C VAL A 30 7.30 -9.63 21.15
N ILE A 31 6.22 -9.92 21.86
CA ILE A 31 5.06 -9.03 22.01
C ILE A 31 4.84 -8.79 23.50
N ASN A 32 4.85 -7.52 23.92
CA ASN A 32 4.69 -7.14 25.34
C ASN A 32 5.63 -7.94 26.29
N GLY A 33 6.89 -8.11 25.89
CA GLY A 33 7.90 -8.81 26.67
C GLY A 33 7.71 -10.34 26.75
N LYS A 34 6.79 -10.91 25.95
CA LYS A 34 6.57 -12.36 25.87
C LYS A 34 7.05 -12.89 24.53
N LYS A 35 7.88 -13.92 24.58
CA LYS A 35 8.35 -14.61 23.38
C LYS A 35 7.21 -15.35 22.72
N ILE A 36 7.06 -15.15 21.41
CA ILE A 36 6.13 -15.86 20.55
C ILE A 36 6.94 -16.73 19.61
N ASP A 37 6.78 -18.02 19.75
CA ASP A 37 7.45 -19.02 18.89
C ASP A 37 6.72 -19.15 17.55
N THR A 38 7.37 -19.82 16.60
CA THR A 38 6.79 -20.14 15.27
C THR A 38 5.43 -20.82 15.40
N PRO A 39 4.37 -20.30 14.77
CA PRO A 39 3.05 -20.93 14.77
C PRO A 39 3.07 -22.36 14.21
N LYS A 40 2.26 -23.23 14.80
CA LYS A 40 2.12 -24.63 14.38
C LYS A 40 0.81 -24.92 13.61
N SER A 41 -0.02 -23.90 13.39
CA SER A 41 -1.26 -24.01 12.61
C SER A 41 -1.58 -22.66 11.97
N PHE A 42 -2.46 -22.69 10.98
CA PHE A 42 -2.94 -21.51 10.29
C PHE A 42 -3.69 -20.56 11.21
N GLN A 43 -4.59 -21.07 12.05
CA GLN A 43 -5.36 -20.25 13.00
C GLN A 43 -4.45 -19.48 13.95
N VAL A 44 -3.39 -20.13 14.48
CA VAL A 44 -2.42 -19.48 15.37
C VAL A 44 -1.61 -18.44 14.60
N ALA A 45 -1.19 -18.74 13.36
CA ALA A 45 -0.48 -17.77 12.51
C ALA A 45 -1.33 -16.52 12.25
N CYS A 46 -2.63 -16.67 11.96
CA CYS A 46 -3.55 -15.54 11.81
C CYS A 46 -3.65 -14.69 13.08
N THR A 47 -3.76 -15.32 14.25
CA THR A 47 -3.84 -14.60 15.54
C THR A 47 -2.54 -13.85 15.84
N VAL A 48 -1.38 -14.48 15.65
CA VAL A 48 -0.08 -13.83 15.85
C VAL A 48 0.10 -12.66 14.86
N THR A 49 -0.29 -12.84 13.61
CA THR A 49 -0.25 -11.78 12.58
C THR A 49 -1.03 -10.55 13.02
N THR A 50 -2.24 -10.69 13.56
CA THR A 50 -3.03 -9.55 14.00
C THR A 50 -2.45 -8.86 15.24
N GLN A 51 -1.83 -9.61 16.15
CA GLN A 51 -1.10 -9.04 17.29
C GLN A 51 0.12 -8.25 16.83
N ILE A 52 0.89 -8.75 15.85
CA ILE A 52 2.00 -8.03 15.23
C ILE A 52 1.51 -6.73 14.61
N ILE A 53 0.44 -6.79 13.79
CA ILE A 53 -0.17 -5.61 13.15
C ILE A 53 -0.52 -4.53 14.18
N ALA A 54 -1.16 -4.90 15.30
CA ALA A 54 -1.55 -3.96 16.33
C ALA A 54 -0.35 -3.31 17.04
N GLN A 55 0.71 -4.09 17.31
CA GLN A 55 1.94 -3.59 17.94
C GLN A 55 2.73 -2.68 17.00
N VAL A 56 2.89 -3.06 15.73
CA VAL A 56 3.57 -2.24 14.72
C VAL A 56 2.84 -0.92 14.51
N ALA A 57 1.50 -0.95 14.36
CA ALA A 57 0.69 0.25 14.22
C ALA A 57 0.80 1.23 15.39
N SER A 58 1.15 0.75 16.58
CA SER A 58 1.34 1.58 17.77
C SER A 58 2.70 2.30 17.82
N GLY A 59 3.66 1.90 16.99
CA GLY A 59 5.03 2.46 16.98
C GLY A 59 5.36 3.31 15.76
N GLN A 60 4.40 3.60 14.90
CA GLN A 60 4.51 4.48 13.72
C GLN A 60 3.24 5.32 13.56
N TYR A 61 3.28 6.38 12.75
CA TYR A 61 2.11 7.26 12.59
C TYR A 61 1.32 7.01 11.30
N GLY A 62 1.87 6.34 10.31
CA GLY A 62 1.18 5.98 9.08
C GLY A 62 0.81 4.51 8.99
N GLY A 63 0.52 4.06 7.77
CA GLY A 63 0.08 2.70 7.50
C GLY A 63 1.22 1.68 7.46
N GLN A 64 0.83 0.43 7.48
CA GLN A 64 1.72 -0.73 7.32
C GLN A 64 1.16 -1.67 6.27
N SER A 65 2.02 -2.45 5.64
CA SER A 65 1.59 -3.45 4.67
C SER A 65 2.27 -4.79 4.92
N ILE A 66 1.56 -5.85 4.56
CA ILE A 66 2.09 -7.20 4.49
C ILE A 66 2.24 -7.55 3.01
N ASN A 67 3.48 -7.71 2.60
CA ASN A 67 3.87 -7.96 1.21
C ASN A 67 3.79 -9.46 0.88
N GLY A 68 2.67 -9.90 0.30
CA GLY A 68 2.41 -11.31 -0.01
C GLY A 68 1.83 -12.10 1.17
N ILE A 69 0.73 -11.62 1.76
CA ILE A 69 0.05 -12.31 2.87
C ILE A 69 -0.34 -13.75 2.52
N ASP A 70 -0.76 -13.98 1.29
CA ASP A 70 -1.10 -15.28 0.73
C ASP A 70 0.10 -16.25 0.76
N ARG A 71 1.26 -15.79 0.29
CA ARG A 71 2.51 -16.55 0.30
C ARG A 71 3.02 -16.80 1.72
N ILE A 72 3.05 -15.76 2.57
CA ILE A 72 3.60 -15.85 3.94
C ILE A 72 2.80 -16.82 4.81
N LEU A 73 1.49 -16.86 4.66
CA LEU A 73 0.63 -17.72 5.49
C LEU A 73 0.41 -19.13 4.91
N ALA A 74 0.70 -19.37 3.63
CA ALA A 74 0.48 -20.65 2.96
C ALA A 74 1.19 -21.85 3.63
N PRO A 75 2.44 -21.76 4.12
CA PRO A 75 3.10 -22.88 4.82
C PRO A 75 2.35 -23.32 6.09
N PHE A 76 1.65 -22.38 6.74
CA PHE A 76 0.85 -22.71 7.94
C PHE A 76 -0.45 -23.40 7.59
N VAL A 77 -1.02 -23.16 6.41
CA VAL A 77 -2.16 -23.96 5.89
C VAL A 77 -1.71 -25.41 5.65
N ARG A 78 -0.52 -25.61 5.07
CA ARG A 78 0.06 -26.93 4.87
C ARG A 78 0.26 -27.65 6.20
N LYS A 79 0.86 -27.00 7.20
CA LYS A 79 1.01 -27.56 8.56
C LYS A 79 -0.34 -27.96 9.18
N SER A 80 -1.37 -27.12 9.04
CA SER A 80 -2.71 -27.45 9.50
C SER A 80 -3.29 -28.65 8.76
N TYR A 81 -3.14 -28.71 7.44
CA TYR A 81 -3.60 -29.84 6.63
C TYR A 81 -2.95 -31.17 7.07
N GLU A 82 -1.64 -31.20 7.23
CA GLU A 82 -0.91 -32.39 7.66
C GLU A 82 -1.36 -32.86 9.05
N LYS A 83 -1.50 -31.94 9.99
CA LYS A 83 -2.03 -32.24 11.32
C LYS A 83 -3.45 -32.80 11.26
N ILE A 84 -4.33 -32.19 10.49
CA ILE A 84 -5.73 -32.63 10.35
C ILE A 84 -5.80 -34.00 9.65
N LEU A 85 -4.95 -34.23 8.65
CA LEU A 85 -4.87 -35.51 7.95
C LEU A 85 -4.49 -36.63 8.90
N ASN A 86 -3.45 -36.42 9.73
CA ASN A 86 -3.04 -37.41 10.75
C ASN A 86 -4.17 -37.70 11.73
N ASN A 87 -4.84 -36.67 12.23
CA ASN A 87 -5.98 -36.86 13.14
C ASN A 87 -7.13 -37.67 12.47
N VAL A 88 -7.41 -37.42 11.17
CA VAL A 88 -8.45 -38.19 10.44
C VAL A 88 -8.03 -39.64 10.27
N ILE A 89 -6.77 -39.92 10.03
CA ILE A 89 -6.24 -41.29 9.94
C ILE A 89 -6.37 -42.00 11.30
N GLU A 90 -5.95 -41.33 12.38
CA GLU A 90 -6.06 -41.83 13.76
C GLU A 90 -7.55 -42.10 14.10
N GLU A 91 -8.46 -41.18 13.77
CA GLU A 91 -9.93 -41.39 13.96
C GLU A 91 -10.46 -42.64 13.24
N GLN A 92 -9.96 -42.93 12.01
CA GLN A 92 -10.37 -44.12 11.26
C GLN A 92 -9.86 -45.41 11.89
N VAL A 93 -8.62 -45.43 12.38
CA VAL A 93 -7.96 -46.60 12.96
C VAL A 93 -8.46 -46.84 14.39
N GLU A 94 -8.36 -45.85 15.26
CA GLU A 94 -8.53 -46.00 16.70
C GLU A 94 -10.02 -45.99 17.10
N ILE A 95 -10.85 -45.14 16.47
CA ILE A 95 -12.25 -44.98 16.86
C ILE A 95 -13.16 -45.97 16.11
N TYR A 96 -12.91 -46.16 14.82
CA TYR A 96 -13.77 -46.98 13.97
C TYR A 96 -13.21 -48.37 13.67
N GLY A 97 -11.96 -48.69 14.08
CA GLY A 97 -11.33 -49.98 13.84
C GLY A 97 -11.16 -50.32 12.34
N MET A 98 -11.08 -49.30 11.49
CA MET A 98 -11.06 -49.44 10.03
C MET A 98 -9.62 -49.23 9.52
N GLU A 99 -9.25 -49.98 8.46
CA GLU A 99 -8.04 -49.59 7.69
C GLU A 99 -8.22 -48.21 7.07
N PRO A 100 -7.18 -47.33 7.12
CA PRO A 100 -7.28 -45.97 6.64
C PRO A 100 -7.54 -45.91 5.12
N ASN A 101 -8.68 -45.38 4.72
CA ASN A 101 -8.90 -44.99 3.33
C ASN A 101 -8.23 -43.63 3.08
N MET A 102 -7.02 -43.64 2.51
CA MET A 102 -6.21 -42.48 2.32
C MET A 102 -6.83 -41.42 1.38
N GLU A 103 -7.57 -41.80 0.37
CA GLU A 103 -8.25 -40.86 -0.52
C GLU A 103 -9.33 -40.10 0.24
N LYS A 104 -10.18 -40.81 0.95
CA LYS A 104 -11.23 -40.26 1.77
C LYS A 104 -10.69 -39.42 2.94
N ALA A 105 -9.60 -39.87 3.55
CA ALA A 105 -8.90 -39.12 4.61
C ALA A 105 -8.37 -37.77 4.10
N ARG A 106 -7.75 -37.74 2.92
CA ARG A 106 -7.29 -36.50 2.26
C ARG A 106 -8.43 -35.55 1.91
N GLU A 107 -9.53 -36.08 1.41
CA GLU A 107 -10.74 -35.27 1.10
C GLU A 107 -11.31 -34.62 2.37
N ILE A 108 -11.49 -35.39 3.45
CA ILE A 108 -11.96 -34.89 4.73
C ILE A 108 -11.02 -33.87 5.32
N ALA A 109 -9.71 -34.17 5.31
CA ALA A 109 -8.68 -33.27 5.81
C ALA A 109 -8.69 -31.94 5.05
N TRP A 110 -8.78 -31.96 3.72
CA TRP A 110 -8.85 -30.75 2.92
C TRP A 110 -10.12 -29.93 3.22
N LYS A 111 -11.26 -30.57 3.37
CA LYS A 111 -12.52 -29.91 3.76
C LYS A 111 -12.41 -29.22 5.13
N ARG A 112 -11.82 -29.88 6.12
CA ARG A 112 -11.58 -29.33 7.46
C ARG A 112 -10.56 -28.16 7.39
N THR A 113 -9.51 -28.29 6.59
CA THR A 113 -8.51 -27.23 6.37
C THR A 113 -9.12 -26.00 5.72
N ARG A 114 -9.97 -26.16 4.69
CA ARG A 114 -10.69 -25.02 4.10
C ARG A 114 -11.55 -24.29 5.13
N LYS A 115 -12.16 -25.00 6.06
CA LYS A 115 -12.92 -24.36 7.14
C LYS A 115 -11.99 -23.58 8.08
N GLU A 116 -10.83 -24.12 8.46
CA GLU A 116 -9.86 -23.43 9.31
C GLU A 116 -9.33 -22.17 8.60
N VAL A 117 -9.05 -22.22 7.30
CA VAL A 117 -8.62 -21.03 6.53
C VAL A 117 -9.70 -19.96 6.54
N LYS A 118 -10.96 -20.33 6.30
CA LYS A 118 -12.10 -19.42 6.40
C LYS A 118 -12.18 -18.74 7.77
N ASP A 119 -12.10 -19.52 8.84
CA ASP A 119 -12.22 -19.03 10.22
C ASP A 119 -11.02 -18.14 10.58
N GLY A 120 -9.80 -18.48 10.12
CA GLY A 120 -8.59 -17.70 10.33
C GLY A 120 -8.61 -16.35 9.59
N ILE A 121 -9.03 -16.32 8.33
CA ILE A 121 -9.18 -15.08 7.57
C ILE A 121 -10.27 -14.19 8.15
N GLN A 122 -11.39 -14.79 8.59
CA GLN A 122 -12.42 -14.05 9.31
C GLN A 122 -11.88 -13.44 10.60
N THR A 123 -11.03 -14.15 11.34
CA THR A 123 -10.36 -13.66 12.54
C THR A 123 -9.50 -12.43 12.21
N ILE A 124 -8.68 -12.48 11.16
CA ILE A 124 -7.87 -11.32 10.71
C ILE A 124 -8.79 -10.12 10.43
N GLN A 125 -9.85 -10.32 9.65
CA GLN A 125 -10.76 -9.22 9.30
C GLN A 125 -11.42 -8.59 10.53
N TYR A 126 -11.93 -9.39 11.46
CA TYR A 126 -12.59 -8.88 12.66
C TYR A 126 -11.62 -8.24 13.64
N GLN A 127 -10.47 -8.84 13.89
CA GLN A 127 -9.50 -8.30 14.84
C GLN A 127 -8.93 -6.95 14.35
N ILE A 128 -8.62 -6.79 13.07
CA ILE A 128 -8.16 -5.50 12.54
C ILE A 128 -9.20 -4.39 12.76
N ASN A 129 -10.50 -4.73 12.69
CA ASN A 129 -11.57 -3.74 12.86
C ASN A 129 -12.00 -3.51 14.33
N THR A 130 -11.59 -4.38 15.24
CA THR A 130 -11.97 -4.31 16.66
C THR A 130 -10.79 -3.99 17.57
N LEU A 131 -9.55 -4.16 17.12
CA LEU A 131 -8.35 -3.74 17.85
C LEU A 131 -8.14 -2.24 17.70
N MET A 132 -7.70 -1.62 18.78
CA MET A 132 -7.25 -0.23 18.77
C MET A 132 -5.76 -0.17 19.04
N THR A 133 -5.07 0.73 18.34
CA THR A 133 -3.70 1.10 18.64
C THR A 133 -3.63 1.92 19.91
N THR A 134 -2.44 2.13 20.46
CA THR A 134 -2.23 3.04 21.59
C THR A 134 -2.68 4.48 21.30
N ASN A 135 -2.80 4.84 20.01
CA ASN A 135 -3.29 6.15 19.57
C ASN A 135 -4.82 6.22 19.43
N GLY A 136 -5.55 5.17 19.83
CA GLY A 136 -7.01 5.12 19.76
C GLY A 136 -7.61 4.96 18.37
N GLN A 137 -6.84 4.46 17.41
CA GLN A 137 -7.28 4.24 16.03
C GLN A 137 -7.23 2.75 15.67
N SER A 138 -8.06 2.31 14.73
CA SER A 138 -7.90 0.98 14.12
C SER A 138 -6.57 0.91 13.36
N PRO A 139 -5.87 -0.23 13.38
CA PRO A 139 -4.63 -0.40 12.63
C PRO A 139 -4.83 -0.12 11.15
N PHE A 140 -4.09 0.86 10.61
CA PHE A 140 -4.04 1.10 9.17
C PHE A 140 -3.14 0.04 8.54
N VAL A 141 -3.73 -0.98 7.94
CA VAL A 141 -2.99 -2.10 7.34
C VAL A 141 -3.50 -2.42 5.94
N THR A 142 -2.57 -2.79 5.08
CA THR A 142 -2.82 -3.28 3.71
C THR A 142 -2.34 -4.72 3.59
N LEU A 143 -3.19 -5.57 3.03
CA LEU A 143 -2.86 -6.94 2.65
C LEU A 143 -2.64 -6.99 1.15
N PHE A 144 -1.43 -7.32 0.76
CA PHE A 144 -1.01 -7.44 -0.63
C PHE A 144 -1.00 -8.91 -1.02
N MET A 145 -1.76 -9.25 -2.05
CA MET A 145 -1.91 -10.60 -2.58
C MET A 145 -1.20 -10.68 -3.94
N TYR A 146 -0.12 -11.44 -3.99
CA TYR A 146 0.63 -11.70 -5.21
C TYR A 146 0.80 -13.19 -5.40
N PHE A 147 -0.18 -13.79 -6.04
CA PHE A 147 -0.18 -15.20 -6.34
C PHE A 147 0.89 -15.57 -7.38
N GLN A 148 1.69 -16.59 -7.09
CA GLN A 148 2.72 -17.15 -7.97
C GLN A 148 2.53 -18.66 -8.09
N PRO A 149 2.22 -19.21 -9.29
CA PRO A 149 1.91 -20.62 -9.46
C PRO A 149 3.09 -21.57 -9.21
N ASP A 150 4.32 -21.08 -9.38
CA ASP A 150 5.55 -21.85 -9.17
C ASP A 150 5.96 -21.99 -7.70
N TYR A 151 5.21 -21.35 -6.80
CA TYR A 151 5.46 -21.44 -5.37
C TYR A 151 5.07 -22.82 -4.84
N GLU A 152 5.91 -23.40 -3.97
CA GLU A 152 5.68 -24.72 -3.38
C GLU A 152 4.29 -24.90 -2.75
N TYR A 153 3.77 -23.83 -2.14
CA TYR A 153 2.45 -23.80 -1.47
C TYR A 153 1.40 -23.01 -2.28
N ALA A 154 1.50 -23.04 -3.63
CA ALA A 154 0.62 -22.27 -4.50
C ALA A 154 -0.88 -22.56 -4.29
N LYS A 155 -1.24 -23.83 -4.02
CA LYS A 155 -2.62 -24.25 -3.74
C LYS A 155 -3.16 -23.60 -2.46
N GLU A 156 -2.35 -23.56 -1.44
CA GLU A 156 -2.66 -22.95 -0.15
C GLU A 156 -2.72 -21.42 -0.25
N ALA A 157 -1.81 -20.80 -1.00
CA ALA A 157 -1.82 -19.36 -1.28
C ALA A 157 -3.08 -18.94 -2.06
N ALA A 158 -3.47 -19.70 -3.08
CA ALA A 158 -4.70 -19.46 -3.84
C ALA A 158 -5.94 -19.55 -2.92
N LEU A 159 -5.98 -20.53 -2.01
CA LEU A 159 -7.07 -20.67 -1.04
C LEU A 159 -7.16 -19.46 -0.08
N ILE A 160 -6.02 -18.94 0.37
CA ILE A 160 -5.96 -17.74 1.23
C ILE A 160 -6.51 -16.53 0.47
N THR A 161 -6.04 -16.31 -0.76
CA THR A 161 -6.51 -15.21 -1.63
C THR A 161 -8.01 -15.32 -1.87
N GLU A 162 -8.49 -16.51 -2.24
CA GLU A 162 -9.93 -16.79 -2.41
C GLU A 162 -10.72 -16.39 -1.16
N GLU A 163 -10.27 -16.82 0.01
CA GLU A 163 -11.02 -16.59 1.24
C GLU A 163 -10.96 -15.12 1.70
N ILE A 164 -9.84 -14.41 1.50
CA ILE A 164 -9.75 -12.97 1.75
C ILE A 164 -10.80 -12.22 0.92
N LEU A 165 -10.91 -12.54 -0.37
CA LEU A 165 -11.90 -11.91 -1.26
C LEU A 165 -13.33 -12.25 -0.84
N ARG A 166 -13.62 -13.52 -0.50
CA ARG A 166 -14.96 -13.95 -0.02
C ARG A 166 -15.36 -13.25 1.27
N GLN A 167 -14.46 -13.14 2.25
CA GLN A 167 -14.73 -12.41 3.49
C GLN A 167 -14.95 -10.92 3.23
N ARG A 168 -14.24 -10.31 2.29
CA ARG A 168 -14.47 -8.93 1.89
C ARG A 168 -15.83 -8.75 1.21
N ILE A 169 -16.23 -9.63 0.32
CA ILE A 169 -17.56 -9.62 -0.33
C ILE A 169 -18.66 -9.68 0.72
N LYS A 170 -18.50 -10.54 1.74
CA LYS A 170 -19.43 -10.64 2.86
C LYS A 170 -19.49 -9.34 3.65
N GLY A 171 -18.34 -8.73 3.97
CA GLY A 171 -18.22 -7.57 4.82
C GLY A 171 -18.26 -7.90 6.31
N VAL A 172 -18.36 -6.87 7.14
CA VAL A 172 -18.53 -6.98 8.59
C VAL A 172 -19.88 -6.40 9.01
N LYS A 173 -20.52 -6.98 10.02
CA LYS A 173 -21.75 -6.44 10.59
C LYS A 173 -21.44 -5.25 11.51
N ASN A 174 -22.19 -4.19 11.34
CA ASN A 174 -22.24 -3.10 12.32
C ASN A 174 -23.22 -3.41 13.47
N GLU A 175 -23.35 -2.49 14.41
CA GLU A 175 -24.26 -2.62 15.55
C GLU A 175 -25.74 -2.72 15.17
N ALA A 176 -26.12 -2.29 13.97
CA ALA A 176 -27.48 -2.41 13.41
C ALA A 176 -27.68 -3.70 12.63
N ASP A 177 -26.80 -4.70 12.77
CA ASP A 177 -26.84 -5.99 12.04
C ASP A 177 -26.71 -5.87 10.50
N VAL A 178 -26.29 -4.72 9.99
CA VAL A 178 -26.09 -4.48 8.56
C VAL A 178 -24.66 -4.80 8.17
N TYR A 179 -24.46 -5.56 7.07
CA TYR A 179 -23.15 -5.82 6.51
C TYR A 179 -22.61 -4.61 5.78
N ILE A 180 -21.56 -4.04 6.29
CA ILE A 180 -20.83 -2.88 5.72
C ILE A 180 -19.47 -3.29 5.17
N THR A 181 -18.91 -2.42 4.32
CA THR A 181 -17.50 -2.55 3.88
C THR A 181 -16.60 -2.00 4.98
N PRO A 182 -15.71 -2.82 5.58
CA PRO A 182 -14.77 -2.31 6.57
C PRO A 182 -13.70 -1.44 5.89
N ALA A 183 -13.25 -0.38 6.58
CA ALA A 183 -12.19 0.49 6.09
C ALA A 183 -10.84 -0.26 5.96
N PHE A 184 -10.57 -1.19 6.89
CA PHE A 184 -9.36 -2.00 6.92
C PHE A 184 -9.69 -3.50 7.08
N PRO A 185 -8.75 -4.38 6.66
CA PRO A 185 -7.52 -4.09 5.92
C PRO A 185 -7.84 -3.55 4.52
N LYS A 186 -7.01 -2.68 3.96
CA LYS A 186 -7.02 -2.43 2.52
C LYS A 186 -6.53 -3.68 1.81
N LEU A 187 -7.08 -3.96 0.64
CA LEU A 187 -6.71 -5.14 -0.15
C LEU A 187 -6.10 -4.67 -1.48
N ILE A 188 -4.97 -5.26 -1.83
CA ILE A 188 -4.35 -5.09 -3.15
C ILE A 188 -4.22 -6.46 -3.80
N TYR A 189 -4.71 -6.57 -5.03
CA TYR A 189 -4.64 -7.77 -5.84
C TYR A 189 -3.75 -7.53 -7.06
N VAL A 190 -2.69 -8.33 -7.17
CA VAL A 190 -1.74 -8.21 -8.28
C VAL A 190 -2.25 -8.99 -9.48
N LEU A 191 -2.33 -8.31 -10.60
CA LEU A 191 -2.64 -8.87 -11.91
C LEU A 191 -1.35 -9.36 -12.56
N ASP A 192 -1.29 -10.64 -12.88
CA ASP A 192 -0.18 -11.29 -13.55
C ASP A 192 -0.70 -12.19 -14.70
N GLU A 193 0.19 -12.61 -15.60
CA GLU A 193 -0.16 -13.51 -16.72
C GLU A 193 -0.89 -14.79 -16.27
N HIS A 194 -0.64 -15.24 -15.04
CA HIS A 194 -1.20 -16.46 -14.48
C HIS A 194 -2.64 -16.32 -13.94
N ASN A 195 -3.17 -15.10 -13.84
CA ASN A 195 -4.51 -14.87 -13.28
C ASN A 195 -5.40 -13.91 -14.07
N VAL A 196 -4.86 -13.22 -15.09
CA VAL A 196 -5.58 -12.13 -15.78
C VAL A 196 -6.33 -12.60 -17.05
N THR A 197 -5.93 -13.69 -17.66
CA THR A 197 -6.56 -14.21 -18.87
C THR A 197 -7.52 -15.35 -18.60
N PRO A 198 -8.65 -15.46 -19.34
CA PRO A 198 -9.66 -16.52 -19.15
C PRO A 198 -9.11 -17.95 -19.22
N ASP A 199 -8.06 -18.18 -19.97
CA ASP A 199 -7.41 -19.49 -20.14
C ASP A 199 -6.50 -19.86 -18.95
N SER A 200 -6.24 -18.91 -18.06
CA SER A 200 -5.42 -19.15 -16.87
C SER A 200 -6.17 -19.99 -15.82
N PRO A 201 -5.52 -21.01 -15.20
CA PRO A 201 -6.14 -21.85 -14.19
C PRO A 201 -6.54 -21.07 -12.92
N TYR A 202 -6.01 -19.87 -12.73
CA TYR A 202 -6.30 -18.99 -11.57
C TYR A 202 -7.14 -17.77 -11.94
N TYR A 203 -7.68 -17.71 -13.16
CA TYR A 203 -8.58 -16.64 -13.58
C TYR A 203 -9.80 -16.48 -12.68
N TYR A 204 -10.30 -17.58 -12.10
CA TYR A 204 -11.41 -17.53 -11.14
C TYR A 204 -11.16 -16.61 -9.92
N LEU A 205 -9.89 -16.40 -9.53
CA LEU A 205 -9.54 -15.44 -8.48
C LEU A 205 -9.76 -14.00 -8.95
N THR A 206 -9.46 -13.70 -10.21
CA THR A 206 -9.72 -12.39 -10.81
C THR A 206 -11.21 -12.15 -11.02
N GLU A 207 -11.98 -13.17 -11.41
CA GLU A 207 -13.45 -13.07 -11.43
C GLU A 207 -14.04 -12.79 -10.05
N LEU A 208 -13.51 -13.45 -9.01
CA LEU A 208 -13.91 -13.20 -7.63
C LEU A 208 -13.49 -11.80 -7.16
N ALA A 209 -12.32 -11.33 -7.55
CA ALA A 209 -11.85 -9.97 -7.28
C ALA A 209 -12.76 -8.93 -7.96
N ALA A 210 -13.17 -9.15 -9.21
CA ALA A 210 -14.13 -8.29 -9.92
C ALA A 210 -15.49 -8.23 -9.23
N GLN A 211 -16.02 -9.36 -8.76
CA GLN A 211 -17.25 -9.41 -7.95
C GLN A 211 -17.09 -8.65 -6.63
N CYS A 212 -15.92 -8.75 -6.00
CA CYS A 212 -15.60 -8.01 -4.80
C CYS A 212 -15.57 -6.49 -5.06
N THR A 213 -14.91 -6.07 -6.12
CA THR A 213 -14.84 -4.66 -6.55
C THR A 213 -16.24 -4.09 -6.82
N ALA A 214 -17.05 -4.80 -7.60
CA ALA A 214 -18.40 -4.36 -7.92
C ALA A 214 -19.29 -4.16 -6.67
N LYS A 215 -19.06 -4.92 -5.60
CA LYS A 215 -19.86 -4.85 -4.38
C LYS A 215 -19.24 -4.00 -3.27
N ARG A 216 -17.91 -3.93 -3.19
CA ARG A 216 -17.17 -3.37 -2.04
C ARG A 216 -16.13 -2.32 -2.40
N MET A 217 -15.91 -2.05 -3.69
CA MET A 217 -14.87 -1.15 -4.22
C MET A 217 -13.44 -1.54 -3.79
N TYR A 218 -13.23 -2.82 -3.58
CA TYR A 218 -11.94 -3.46 -3.26
C TYR A 218 -11.87 -4.82 -3.99
N PRO A 219 -10.67 -5.33 -4.30
CA PRO A 219 -9.33 -4.78 -4.02
C PRO A 219 -8.93 -3.65 -4.98
N ASP A 220 -7.86 -2.90 -4.61
CA ASP A 220 -7.09 -2.12 -5.56
C ASP A 220 -6.26 -3.07 -6.42
N TYR A 221 -5.97 -2.68 -7.68
CA TYR A 221 -5.26 -3.52 -8.64
C TYR A 221 -3.87 -2.96 -8.97
N ILE A 222 -2.89 -3.85 -9.08
CA ILE A 222 -1.54 -3.52 -9.55
C ILE A 222 -1.19 -4.48 -10.69
N SER A 223 -0.68 -3.96 -11.80
CA SER A 223 -0.12 -4.75 -12.89
C SER A 223 1.30 -5.20 -12.56
N ALA A 224 1.53 -6.50 -12.40
CA ALA A 224 2.87 -7.05 -12.23
C ALA A 224 3.78 -6.69 -13.41
N LYS A 225 3.26 -6.75 -14.65
CA LYS A 225 3.96 -6.37 -15.87
C LYS A 225 4.49 -4.94 -15.79
N LYS A 226 3.61 -3.98 -15.48
CA LYS A 226 3.98 -2.56 -15.40
C LYS A 226 4.87 -2.25 -14.19
N MET A 227 4.64 -2.92 -13.09
CA MET A 227 5.47 -2.75 -11.92
C MET A 227 6.89 -3.25 -12.14
N LYS A 228 7.06 -4.41 -12.80
CA LYS A 228 8.38 -4.92 -13.20
C LYS A 228 9.13 -3.93 -14.12
N GLU A 229 8.42 -3.28 -15.07
CA GLU A 229 8.99 -2.23 -15.93
C GLU A 229 9.52 -1.03 -15.11
N ASN A 230 8.81 -0.58 -14.09
CA ASN A 230 9.11 0.64 -13.35
C ASN A 230 10.07 0.44 -12.16
N TYR A 231 10.18 -0.78 -11.62
CA TYR A 231 10.89 -1.08 -10.37
C TYR A 231 11.93 -2.19 -10.54
N SER A 232 12.69 -2.15 -11.63
CA SER A 232 13.85 -3.02 -11.88
C SER A 232 13.50 -4.52 -11.81
N GLY A 233 12.36 -4.92 -12.37
CA GLY A 233 11.90 -6.31 -12.40
C GLY A 233 11.18 -6.78 -11.13
N ASN A 234 10.94 -5.90 -10.17
CA ASN A 234 10.33 -6.26 -8.89
C ASN A 234 8.83 -5.99 -8.83
N VAL A 235 8.13 -6.80 -8.04
CA VAL A 235 6.74 -6.61 -7.64
C VAL A 235 6.68 -6.65 -6.13
N PHE A 236 6.18 -5.60 -5.51
CA PHE A 236 6.10 -5.47 -4.05
C PHE A 236 4.97 -4.54 -3.64
N SER A 237 4.54 -4.63 -2.39
CA SER A 237 3.45 -3.82 -1.84
C SER A 237 3.85 -2.36 -1.68
N PRO A 238 2.93 -1.41 -1.92
CA PRO A 238 3.07 -0.09 -1.33
C PRO A 238 2.93 -0.20 0.20
N MET A 239 3.55 0.74 0.90
CA MET A 239 3.35 0.91 2.34
C MET A 239 2.06 1.69 2.59
N GLY A 240 1.20 1.16 3.45
CA GLY A 240 -0.12 1.73 3.64
C GLY A 240 -0.97 1.63 2.37
N CYS A 241 -1.33 2.76 1.76
CA CYS A 241 -2.20 2.74 0.57
C CYS A 241 -1.46 2.91 -0.75
N ARG A 242 -0.37 3.66 -0.84
CA ARG A 242 0.27 3.99 -2.12
C ARG A 242 1.69 4.53 -2.05
N SER A 243 2.38 4.44 -0.91
CA SER A 243 3.78 4.87 -0.79
C SER A 243 4.69 3.71 -1.19
N PHE A 244 5.42 3.86 -2.28
CA PHE A 244 6.36 2.84 -2.75
C PHE A 244 7.77 3.11 -2.27
N LEU A 245 8.48 2.02 -1.95
CA LEU A 245 9.92 2.06 -1.66
C LEU A 245 10.71 2.21 -2.96
N SER A 246 11.78 2.98 -2.91
CA SER A 246 12.78 2.90 -3.97
C SER A 246 13.45 1.53 -3.97
N PRO A 247 13.72 0.90 -5.13
CA PRO A 247 14.50 -0.33 -5.18
C PRO A 247 15.85 -0.17 -4.47
N TRP A 248 16.17 -1.13 -3.61
CA TRP A 248 17.41 -1.15 -2.84
C TRP A 248 17.93 -2.58 -2.75
N LYS A 249 19.24 -2.74 -2.88
CA LYS A 249 19.91 -4.03 -2.81
C LYS A 249 20.70 -4.14 -1.53
N ASP A 250 20.67 -5.31 -0.92
CA ASP A 250 21.46 -5.64 0.23
C ASP A 250 22.95 -5.91 -0.13
N GLU A 251 23.74 -6.31 0.85
CA GLU A 251 25.17 -6.63 0.68
C GLU A 251 25.45 -7.83 -0.25
N ASN A 252 24.43 -8.68 -0.48
CA ASN A 252 24.50 -9.80 -1.42
C ASN A 252 24.08 -9.41 -2.83
N GLY A 253 23.64 -8.17 -3.05
CA GLY A 253 23.12 -7.68 -4.31
C GLY A 253 21.65 -8.03 -4.59
N GLU A 254 20.94 -8.56 -3.60
CA GLU A 254 19.53 -8.94 -3.70
C GLU A 254 18.60 -7.79 -3.33
N TYR A 255 17.50 -7.65 -4.07
CA TYR A 255 16.48 -6.66 -3.76
C TYR A 255 15.75 -7.02 -2.47
N LYS A 256 15.61 -6.04 -1.60
CA LYS A 256 14.88 -6.18 -0.33
C LYS A 256 13.80 -5.12 -0.21
N PHE A 257 12.59 -5.55 0.15
CA PHE A 257 11.43 -4.67 0.40
C PHE A 257 10.88 -4.86 1.82
N ASP A 258 10.68 -6.09 2.28
CA ASP A 258 10.20 -6.39 3.62
C ASP A 258 11.20 -5.91 4.69
N GLY A 259 10.68 -5.35 5.76
CA GLY A 259 11.48 -4.72 6.81
C GLY A 259 12.03 -3.35 6.44
N ARG A 260 11.51 -2.70 5.38
CA ARG A 260 11.89 -1.34 4.99
C ARG A 260 10.74 -0.36 5.26
N PHE A 261 11.04 0.94 5.27
CA PHE A 261 10.10 1.95 5.73
C PHE A 261 10.28 3.30 5.03
N ASN A 262 9.26 4.17 5.19
CA ASN A 262 9.28 5.57 4.77
C ASN A 262 9.44 6.47 6.00
N ILE A 263 10.41 7.38 5.96
CA ILE A 263 10.72 8.29 7.06
C ILE A 263 9.64 9.35 7.23
N GLY A 264 9.12 9.89 6.12
CA GLY A 264 8.11 10.93 6.14
C GLY A 264 7.86 11.57 4.79
N VAL A 265 6.88 12.47 4.76
CA VAL A 265 6.39 13.14 3.54
C VAL A 265 6.30 14.65 3.77
N VAL A 266 6.70 15.43 2.77
CA VAL A 266 6.41 16.87 2.67
C VAL A 266 5.78 17.11 1.31
N SER A 267 4.61 17.80 1.27
CA SER A 267 3.89 18.05 0.02
C SER A 267 3.89 19.50 -0.39
N LEU A 268 4.02 19.72 -1.70
CA LEU A 268 3.98 21.03 -2.35
C LEU A 268 2.53 21.40 -2.72
N ASN A 269 2.19 22.66 -2.52
CA ASN A 269 0.98 23.31 -3.04
C ASN A 269 1.32 23.97 -4.38
N LEU A 270 1.16 23.21 -5.48
CA LEU A 270 1.46 23.71 -6.82
C LEU A 270 0.50 24.80 -7.30
N PRO A 271 -0.81 24.75 -7.00
CA PRO A 271 -1.74 25.84 -7.31
C PRO A 271 -1.33 27.19 -6.73
N GLN A 272 -0.86 27.24 -5.48
CA GLN A 272 -0.38 28.49 -4.88
C GLN A 272 0.80 29.10 -5.66
N ILE A 273 1.70 28.26 -6.17
CA ILE A 273 2.81 28.68 -7.02
C ILE A 273 2.26 29.31 -8.31
N GLY A 274 1.27 28.66 -8.94
CA GLY A 274 0.58 29.18 -10.13
C GLY A 274 -0.08 30.54 -9.91
N ILE A 275 -0.79 30.72 -8.79
CA ILE A 275 -1.40 32.02 -8.42
C ILE A 275 -0.33 33.11 -8.29
N LEU A 276 0.77 32.80 -7.61
CA LEU A 276 1.88 33.75 -7.39
C LEU A 276 2.68 34.07 -8.68
N ALA A 277 2.71 33.14 -9.61
CA ALA A 277 3.39 33.28 -10.90
C ALA A 277 2.66 34.22 -11.88
N ARG A 278 1.34 34.43 -11.70
CA ARG A 278 0.52 35.36 -12.50
C ARG A 278 0.63 35.12 -14.01
N GLY A 279 0.54 33.87 -14.44
CA GLY A 279 0.59 33.46 -15.84
C GLY A 279 2.01 33.36 -16.45
N SER A 280 3.06 33.64 -15.70
CA SER A 280 4.45 33.49 -16.20
C SER A 280 5.00 32.11 -15.87
N GLU A 281 5.36 31.34 -16.88
CA GLU A 281 6.03 30.04 -16.72
C GLU A 281 7.41 30.19 -16.06
N GLU A 282 8.21 31.16 -16.45
CA GLU A 282 9.54 31.42 -15.87
C GLU A 282 9.41 31.68 -14.36
N ARG A 283 8.51 32.59 -13.97
CA ARG A 283 8.26 32.91 -12.57
C ARG A 283 7.71 31.72 -11.79
N TYR A 284 6.93 30.85 -12.43
CA TYR A 284 6.45 29.62 -11.80
C TYR A 284 7.62 28.75 -11.34
N PHE A 285 8.58 28.49 -12.21
CA PHE A 285 9.74 27.67 -11.88
C PHE A 285 10.68 28.33 -10.87
N GLU A 286 10.88 29.65 -10.92
CA GLU A 286 11.63 30.37 -9.88
C GLU A 286 11.02 30.19 -8.48
N ILE A 287 9.69 30.26 -8.37
CA ILE A 287 9.00 30.06 -7.09
C ILE A 287 9.05 28.60 -6.70
N LEU A 288 8.86 27.69 -7.65
CA LEU A 288 8.95 26.24 -7.41
C LEU A 288 10.31 25.85 -6.82
N ASP A 289 11.41 26.38 -7.38
CA ASP A 289 12.76 26.11 -6.88
C ASP A 289 12.95 26.55 -5.42
N LYS A 290 12.47 27.73 -5.07
CA LYS A 290 12.47 28.20 -3.67
C LYS A 290 11.63 27.30 -2.74
N ARG A 291 10.52 26.74 -3.25
CA ARG A 291 9.69 25.79 -2.48
C ARG A 291 10.35 24.43 -2.36
N LEU A 292 11.09 23.99 -3.37
CA LEU A 292 11.89 22.77 -3.33
C LEU A 292 13.02 22.86 -2.28
N GLU A 293 13.77 23.96 -2.23
CA GLU A 293 14.78 24.17 -1.18
C GLU A 293 14.18 24.10 0.24
N LEU A 294 12.99 24.67 0.42
CA LEU A 294 12.28 24.60 1.71
C LEU A 294 11.79 23.20 2.01
N ALA A 295 11.30 22.45 1.01
CA ALA A 295 10.86 21.07 1.16
C ALA A 295 12.02 20.13 1.50
N GLU A 296 13.19 20.32 0.88
CA GLU A 296 14.42 19.59 1.21
C GLU A 296 14.79 19.77 2.68
N LYS A 297 14.84 21.02 3.16
CA LYS A 297 15.13 21.32 4.58
C LYS A 297 14.12 20.66 5.52
N ALA A 298 12.85 20.70 5.16
CA ALA A 298 11.78 20.09 5.96
C ALA A 298 11.88 18.55 6.00
N LEU A 299 12.23 17.90 4.89
CA LEU A 299 12.47 16.46 4.84
C LEU A 299 13.72 16.08 5.65
N MET A 300 14.80 16.84 5.53
CA MET A 300 16.02 16.60 6.30
C MET A 300 15.82 16.79 7.81
N LEU A 301 14.87 17.61 8.24
CA LEU A 301 14.52 17.73 9.65
C LEU A 301 14.04 16.38 10.23
N ARG A 302 13.26 15.60 9.46
CA ARG A 302 12.87 14.24 9.87
C ARG A 302 14.07 13.32 10.09
N TYR A 303 15.05 13.38 9.21
CA TYR A 303 16.29 12.63 9.38
C TYR A 303 17.05 13.05 10.64
N GLU A 304 17.21 14.35 10.86
CA GLU A 304 17.90 14.89 12.04
C GLU A 304 17.28 14.43 13.37
N LEU A 305 15.97 14.33 13.41
CA LEU A 305 15.23 13.86 14.60
C LEU A 305 15.38 12.35 14.86
N LEU A 306 15.69 11.56 13.83
CA LEU A 306 15.76 10.09 13.93
C LEU A 306 17.21 9.57 14.00
N LYS A 307 18.22 10.29 13.54
CA LYS A 307 19.59 9.76 13.39
C LYS A 307 20.24 9.29 14.68
N ASP A 308 19.86 9.86 15.81
CA ASP A 308 20.41 9.50 17.14
C ASP A 308 19.50 8.58 17.96
N VAL A 309 18.36 8.17 17.39
CA VAL A 309 17.41 7.28 18.04
C VAL A 309 18.00 5.88 18.17
N VAL A 310 17.73 5.24 19.32
CA VAL A 310 18.13 3.85 19.60
C VAL A 310 16.96 2.88 19.46
N SER A 311 17.28 1.61 19.26
CA SER A 311 16.33 0.53 19.01
C SER A 311 15.24 0.36 20.10
N ASP A 312 15.49 0.88 21.28
CA ASP A 312 14.57 0.81 22.45
C ASP A 312 13.30 1.63 22.27
N VAL A 313 13.29 2.59 21.35
CA VAL A 313 12.12 3.47 21.09
C VAL A 313 10.90 2.67 20.62
N SER A 314 11.13 1.63 19.84
CA SER A 314 10.09 0.71 19.40
C SER A 314 10.68 -0.68 19.18
N PRO A 315 10.73 -1.52 20.24
CA PRO A 315 11.34 -2.85 20.16
C PRO A 315 10.73 -3.74 19.08
N ILE A 316 9.41 -3.65 18.83
CA ILE A 316 8.76 -4.46 17.79
C ILE A 316 9.35 -4.18 16.39
N HIS A 317 9.66 -2.91 16.08
CA HIS A 317 10.26 -2.52 14.81
C HIS A 317 11.74 -2.90 14.74
N TRP A 318 12.50 -2.55 15.77
CA TRP A 318 13.96 -2.51 15.68
C TRP A 318 14.66 -3.72 16.27
N GLN A 319 14.04 -4.40 17.27
CA GLN A 319 14.66 -5.53 17.98
C GLN A 319 13.98 -6.87 17.68
N HIS A 320 12.67 -6.88 17.30
CA HIS A 320 11.85 -8.08 17.26
C HIS A 320 11.37 -8.49 15.86
N GLY A 321 11.94 -7.91 14.81
CA GLY A 321 11.86 -8.43 13.46
C GLY A 321 10.95 -7.69 12.49
N ALA A 322 10.11 -6.73 12.91
CA ALA A 322 9.25 -6.04 11.95
C ALA A 322 10.07 -5.25 10.89
N ILE A 323 11.18 -4.64 11.29
CA ILE A 323 12.16 -4.01 10.40
C ILE A 323 13.53 -4.66 10.55
N ALA A 324 14.00 -4.83 11.79
CA ALA A 324 15.33 -5.31 12.09
C ALA A 324 15.36 -6.16 13.38
N ARG A 325 16.52 -6.77 13.63
CA ARG A 325 16.84 -7.49 14.87
C ARG A 325 18.09 -6.90 15.53
N LEU A 326 18.01 -5.59 15.84
CA LEU A 326 19.07 -4.88 16.56
C LEU A 326 19.15 -5.33 18.02
N LYS A 327 20.32 -5.18 18.61
CA LYS A 327 20.47 -5.28 20.07
C LYS A 327 19.87 -4.03 20.74
N LYS A 328 19.51 -4.19 22.00
CA LYS A 328 19.08 -3.09 22.84
C LYS A 328 20.15 -1.99 22.89
N GLY A 329 19.76 -0.72 22.73
CA GLY A 329 20.67 0.44 22.70
C GLY A 329 21.40 0.68 21.38
N GLU A 330 21.25 -0.17 20.36
CA GLU A 330 21.83 0.11 19.03
C GLU A 330 21.11 1.25 18.33
N LYS A 331 21.87 2.16 17.69
CA LYS A 331 21.31 3.24 16.89
C LYS A 331 20.68 2.73 15.59
N ILE A 332 19.54 3.34 15.19
CA ILE A 332 18.85 3.02 13.94
C ILE A 332 19.43 3.75 12.71
N ALA A 333 20.39 4.65 12.90
CA ALA A 333 20.93 5.53 11.87
C ALA A 333 21.32 4.84 10.56
N LYS A 334 21.87 3.62 10.63
CA LYS A 334 22.27 2.83 9.45
C LYS A 334 21.13 2.51 8.49
N PHE A 335 19.88 2.55 8.96
CA PHE A 335 18.69 2.32 8.14
C PHE A 335 18.12 3.60 7.52
N LEU A 336 18.60 4.78 7.93
CA LEU A 336 18.10 6.06 7.43
C LEU A 336 18.83 6.52 6.16
N THR A 337 20.01 6.00 5.89
CA THR A 337 20.88 6.37 4.76
C THR A 337 21.14 5.22 3.81
N GLY A 338 21.90 5.44 2.74
CA GLY A 338 22.23 4.42 1.75
C GLY A 338 21.04 3.95 0.91
N GLY A 339 19.90 4.63 0.97
CA GLY A 339 18.68 4.24 0.23
C GLY A 339 17.84 3.16 0.89
N TYR A 340 18.20 2.67 2.11
CA TYR A 340 17.42 1.65 2.81
C TYR A 340 16.01 2.16 3.15
N ALA A 341 15.89 3.31 3.79
CA ALA A 341 14.61 3.99 3.97
C ALA A 341 14.30 4.90 2.78
N THR A 342 13.01 5.11 2.54
CA THR A 342 12.53 6.12 1.59
C THR A 342 12.08 7.37 2.33
N ILE A 343 12.23 8.52 1.69
CA ILE A 343 11.70 9.81 2.16
C ILE A 343 11.05 10.51 0.96
N SER A 344 9.85 11.08 1.13
CA SER A 344 9.02 11.39 -0.01
C SER A 344 8.72 12.88 -0.16
N LEU A 345 8.94 13.40 -1.38
CA LEU A 345 8.42 14.69 -1.82
C LEU A 345 7.05 14.47 -2.45
N GLY A 346 5.99 15.02 -1.85
CA GLY A 346 4.63 14.98 -2.37
C GLY A 346 4.27 16.25 -3.13
N TYR A 347 3.21 16.19 -3.92
CA TYR A 347 2.68 17.34 -4.65
C TYR A 347 1.17 17.22 -4.84
N ILE A 348 0.50 18.37 -4.98
CA ILE A 348 -0.96 18.50 -5.17
C ILE A 348 -1.23 19.56 -6.21
N GLY A 349 -2.25 19.33 -7.07
CA GLY A 349 -2.85 20.35 -7.90
C GLY A 349 -2.13 20.65 -9.21
N ILE A 350 -1.65 19.63 -9.91
CA ILE A 350 -1.13 19.79 -11.28
C ILE A 350 -2.18 20.45 -12.18
N TYR A 351 -3.45 20.03 -12.08
CA TYR A 351 -4.54 20.61 -12.85
C TYR A 351 -4.64 22.12 -12.67
N GLU A 352 -4.76 22.59 -11.43
CA GLU A 352 -4.92 24.01 -11.14
C GLU A 352 -3.68 24.83 -11.51
N ALA A 353 -2.48 24.28 -11.25
CA ALA A 353 -1.24 24.93 -11.67
C ALA A 353 -1.17 25.11 -13.18
N THR A 354 -1.56 24.10 -13.92
CA THR A 354 -1.60 24.11 -15.39
C THR A 354 -2.60 25.13 -15.93
N ARG A 355 -3.83 25.13 -15.37
CA ARG A 355 -4.87 26.11 -15.73
C ARG A 355 -4.41 27.56 -15.52
N LEU A 356 -3.72 27.82 -14.41
CA LEU A 356 -3.25 29.18 -14.07
C LEU A 356 -2.13 29.71 -15.00
N ILE A 357 -1.34 28.83 -15.56
CA ILE A 357 -0.19 29.22 -16.41
C ILE A 357 -0.53 29.16 -17.90
N THR A 358 -1.22 28.11 -18.34
CA THR A 358 -1.46 27.87 -19.77
C THR A 358 -2.87 28.25 -20.23
N GLY A 359 -3.81 28.41 -19.29
CA GLY A 359 -5.24 28.56 -19.59
C GLY A 359 -5.94 27.25 -19.96
N GLU A 360 -5.21 26.15 -20.08
CA GLU A 360 -5.73 24.82 -20.43
C GLU A 360 -5.67 23.86 -19.22
N SER A 361 -6.50 22.82 -19.28
CA SER A 361 -6.40 21.66 -18.39
C SER A 361 -5.09 20.90 -18.61
N ASN A 362 -4.68 20.07 -17.64
CA ASN A 362 -3.55 19.15 -17.81
C ASN A 362 -3.80 18.08 -18.88
N THR A 363 -5.06 17.85 -19.30
CA THR A 363 -5.40 16.98 -20.44
C THR A 363 -5.30 17.69 -21.80
N GLY A 364 -5.32 19.02 -21.83
CA GLY A 364 -5.10 19.83 -23.04
C GLY A 364 -3.65 19.78 -23.54
N GLU A 365 -3.41 20.11 -24.81
CA GLU A 365 -2.09 19.97 -25.42
C GLU A 365 -0.99 20.79 -24.71
N LYS A 366 -1.22 22.12 -24.54
CA LYS A 366 -0.28 23.00 -23.84
C LYS A 366 -0.20 22.65 -22.34
N GLY A 367 -1.35 22.30 -21.75
CA GLY A 367 -1.44 21.91 -20.37
C GLY A 367 -0.62 20.69 -20.06
N ARG A 368 -0.69 19.64 -20.88
CA ARG A 368 0.10 18.40 -20.74
C ARG A 368 1.60 18.68 -20.83
N VAL A 369 2.03 19.50 -21.79
CA VAL A 369 3.46 19.88 -21.92
C VAL A 369 3.94 20.58 -20.65
N PHE A 370 3.20 21.53 -20.11
CA PHE A 370 3.56 22.22 -18.89
C PHE A 370 3.51 21.32 -17.66
N ALA A 371 2.52 20.46 -17.53
CA ALA A 371 2.43 19.47 -16.46
C ALA A 371 3.67 18.54 -16.45
N MET A 372 4.11 18.08 -17.62
CA MET A 372 5.30 17.24 -17.72
C MET A 372 6.58 18.01 -17.33
N LYS A 373 6.73 19.29 -17.69
CA LYS A 373 7.85 20.12 -17.22
C LYS A 373 7.88 20.22 -15.68
N ILE A 374 6.72 20.37 -15.04
CA ILE A 374 6.63 20.31 -13.56
C ILE A 374 7.16 18.98 -13.05
N MET A 375 6.67 17.87 -13.59
CA MET A 375 7.09 16.52 -13.15
C MET A 375 8.60 16.29 -13.35
N ASP A 376 9.15 16.76 -14.46
CA ASP A 376 10.58 16.66 -14.74
C ASP A 376 11.40 17.46 -13.73
N ARG A 377 10.97 18.68 -13.40
CA ARG A 377 11.67 19.51 -12.40
C ARG A 377 11.61 18.90 -10.99
N LEU A 378 10.46 18.33 -10.61
CA LEU A 378 10.29 17.64 -9.33
C LEU A 378 11.21 16.41 -9.24
N ASN A 379 11.27 15.59 -10.29
CA ASN A 379 12.16 14.43 -10.33
C ASN A 379 13.63 14.84 -10.31
N ALA A 380 14.03 15.87 -11.06
CA ALA A 380 15.40 16.38 -11.01
C ALA A 380 15.83 16.77 -9.59
N ALA A 381 14.97 17.46 -8.84
CA ALA A 381 15.24 17.81 -7.45
C ALA A 381 15.41 16.57 -6.56
N VAL A 382 14.53 15.59 -6.71
CA VAL A 382 14.59 14.31 -5.96
C VAL A 382 15.89 13.57 -6.26
N ASP A 383 16.32 13.53 -7.52
CA ASP A 383 17.57 12.87 -7.93
C ASP A 383 18.81 13.60 -7.39
N GLU A 384 18.83 14.94 -7.43
CA GLU A 384 19.86 15.75 -6.79
C GLU A 384 19.99 15.44 -5.29
N TRP A 385 18.86 15.35 -4.57
CA TRP A 385 18.84 15.08 -3.14
C TRP A 385 19.28 13.65 -2.80
N ARG A 386 18.96 12.67 -3.65
CA ARG A 386 19.46 11.28 -3.49
C ARG A 386 20.98 11.24 -3.43
N VAL A 387 21.63 11.94 -4.35
CA VAL A 387 23.10 11.99 -4.40
C VAL A 387 23.65 12.81 -3.23
N LYS A 388 23.10 14.01 -3.00
CA LYS A 388 23.56 14.96 -1.99
C LYS A 388 23.54 14.39 -0.56
N HIS A 389 22.47 13.66 -0.22
CA HIS A 389 22.23 13.16 1.15
C HIS A 389 22.48 11.66 1.29
N ASN A 390 22.77 10.94 0.22
CA ASN A 390 22.87 9.48 0.22
C ASN A 390 21.62 8.81 0.87
N MET A 391 20.42 9.23 0.45
CA MET A 391 19.14 8.76 1.00
C MET A 391 18.15 8.43 -0.10
N GLY A 392 17.15 7.60 0.20
CA GLY A 392 16.12 7.15 -0.75
C GLY A 392 15.01 8.18 -0.98
N PHE A 393 15.31 9.35 -1.52
CA PHE A 393 14.29 10.33 -1.90
C PHE A 393 13.43 9.80 -3.05
N ALA A 394 12.12 10.04 -2.99
CA ALA A 394 11.19 9.62 -4.02
C ALA A 394 10.08 10.65 -4.25
N LEU A 395 9.65 10.81 -5.50
CA LEU A 395 8.52 11.68 -5.84
C LEU A 395 7.21 10.92 -5.63
N TYR A 396 6.30 11.50 -4.87
CA TYR A 396 5.09 10.88 -4.39
C TYR A 396 3.83 11.62 -4.84
N GLY A 397 2.99 10.97 -5.62
CA GLY A 397 1.64 11.45 -5.93
C GLY A 397 0.78 11.40 -4.67
N THR A 398 0.88 12.44 -3.84
CA THR A 398 0.31 12.48 -2.49
C THR A 398 -1.16 12.05 -2.48
N PRO A 399 -1.56 11.14 -1.59
CA PRO A 399 -2.98 10.81 -1.33
C PRO A 399 -3.63 11.91 -0.52
N ALA A 400 -3.99 12.94 -1.09
CA ALA A 400 -4.23 14.23 -0.47
C ALA A 400 -5.30 14.29 0.63
N GLU A 401 -6.13 13.28 0.82
CA GLU A 401 -7.19 13.27 1.86
C GLU A 401 -7.78 14.67 2.14
N SER A 402 -7.61 15.19 3.36
CA SER A 402 -8.04 16.55 3.73
C SER A 402 -7.12 17.67 3.22
N LEU A 403 -5.92 17.35 2.71
CA LEU A 403 -4.92 18.35 2.34
C LEU A 403 -5.33 19.16 1.08
N THR A 404 -6.06 18.57 0.14
CA THR A 404 -6.62 19.27 -1.02
C THR A 404 -7.56 20.37 -0.59
N HIS A 405 -8.45 20.09 0.37
CA HIS A 405 -9.35 21.08 0.96
C HIS A 405 -8.58 22.13 1.76
N ARG A 406 -7.63 21.72 2.60
CA ARG A 406 -6.82 22.64 3.41
C ARG A 406 -6.06 23.65 2.55
N PHE A 407 -5.39 23.21 1.49
CA PHE A 407 -4.66 24.11 0.61
C PHE A 407 -5.60 25.09 -0.10
N SER A 408 -6.70 24.60 -0.67
CA SER A 408 -7.69 25.44 -1.35
C SER A 408 -8.30 26.48 -0.40
N SER A 409 -8.67 26.07 0.83
CA SER A 409 -9.26 26.97 1.84
C SER A 409 -8.30 28.08 2.27
N LEU A 410 -7.01 27.74 2.50
CA LEU A 410 -5.98 28.72 2.87
C LEU A 410 -5.70 29.71 1.72
N ASP A 411 -5.63 29.22 0.48
CA ASP A 411 -5.38 30.04 -0.68
C ASP A 411 -6.60 30.92 -1.00
N ARG A 412 -7.81 30.39 -0.86
CA ARG A 412 -9.04 31.19 -0.99
C ARG A 412 -9.12 32.31 0.04
N ALA A 413 -8.74 32.04 1.29
CA ALA A 413 -8.68 33.06 2.34
C ALA A 413 -7.66 34.17 2.03
N ARG A 414 -6.56 33.82 1.38
CA ARG A 414 -5.45 34.74 1.07
C ARG A 414 -5.62 35.50 -0.24
N PHE A 415 -6.13 34.85 -1.28
CA PHE A 415 -6.14 35.38 -2.65
C PHE A 415 -7.57 35.62 -3.19
N GLY A 416 -8.60 35.25 -2.43
CA GLY A 416 -9.98 35.35 -2.86
C GLY A 416 -10.45 34.14 -3.68
N ILE A 417 -11.62 34.30 -4.28
CA ILE A 417 -12.23 33.31 -5.18
C ILE A 417 -11.62 33.49 -6.56
N ILE A 418 -11.01 32.43 -7.06
CA ILE A 418 -10.48 32.31 -8.44
C ILE A 418 -11.27 31.18 -9.08
N GLU A 419 -11.97 31.49 -10.18
CA GLU A 419 -12.82 30.57 -10.93
C GLU A 419 -12.01 29.33 -11.37
N ASP A 420 -12.61 28.15 -11.23
CA ASP A 420 -12.03 26.83 -11.50
C ASP A 420 -10.76 26.46 -10.70
N ILE A 421 -10.33 27.33 -9.78
CA ILE A 421 -9.17 27.11 -8.92
C ILE A 421 -9.59 27.00 -7.45
N THR A 422 -9.94 28.14 -6.81
CA THR A 422 -10.26 28.17 -5.36
C THR A 422 -11.76 28.14 -5.07
N ASP A 423 -12.61 28.22 -6.09
CA ASP A 423 -14.08 28.20 -5.98
C ASP A 423 -14.63 26.83 -5.57
N LYS A 424 -13.93 25.75 -5.95
CA LYS A 424 -14.35 24.35 -5.71
C LYS A 424 -14.30 23.94 -4.23
N GLY A 425 -13.53 24.64 -3.41
CA GLY A 425 -13.27 24.27 -2.01
C GLY A 425 -12.27 23.13 -1.82
N TYR A 426 -11.67 22.63 -2.90
CA TYR A 426 -10.59 21.64 -2.90
C TYR A 426 -9.71 21.82 -4.14
N TYR A 427 -8.50 21.32 -4.11
CA TYR A 427 -7.62 21.16 -5.27
C TYR A 427 -7.67 19.73 -5.80
N THR A 428 -7.42 19.57 -7.08
CA THR A 428 -7.28 18.24 -7.69
C THR A 428 -6.11 17.50 -7.07
N ASN A 429 -6.31 16.23 -6.79
CA ASN A 429 -5.30 15.39 -6.17
C ASN A 429 -4.13 15.18 -7.12
N SER A 430 -2.90 15.35 -6.64
CA SER A 430 -1.64 15.16 -7.37
C SER A 430 -1.70 15.47 -8.88
N TYR A 431 -1.67 14.46 -9.74
CA TYR A 431 -1.68 14.55 -11.22
C TYR A 431 -3.04 14.23 -11.85
N HIS A 432 -4.04 13.91 -11.05
CA HIS A 432 -5.32 13.39 -11.57
C HIS A 432 -6.01 14.33 -12.54
N VAL A 433 -6.80 13.73 -13.42
CA VAL A 433 -7.78 14.46 -14.22
C VAL A 433 -8.83 15.07 -13.29
N SER A 434 -9.22 16.30 -13.53
CA SER A 434 -10.27 16.96 -12.74
C SER A 434 -11.59 16.20 -12.86
N VAL A 435 -12.29 16.01 -11.74
CA VAL A 435 -13.62 15.37 -11.72
C VAL A 435 -14.68 16.17 -12.48
N ARG A 436 -14.37 17.40 -12.90
CA ARG A 436 -15.25 18.24 -13.74
C ARG A 436 -15.05 17.98 -15.24
N GLU A 437 -14.03 17.24 -15.63
CA GLU A 437 -13.79 16.89 -17.03
C GLU A 437 -14.55 15.62 -17.42
N GLU A 438 -15.24 15.72 -18.56
CA GLU A 438 -15.90 14.56 -19.16
C GLU A 438 -14.85 13.73 -19.93
N ILE A 439 -14.40 12.66 -19.30
CA ILE A 439 -13.42 11.73 -19.86
C ILE A 439 -13.86 10.29 -19.56
N ASN A 440 -13.72 9.38 -20.53
CA ASN A 440 -13.97 7.97 -20.25
C ASN A 440 -12.84 7.36 -19.42
N VAL A 441 -13.12 6.24 -18.75
CA VAL A 441 -12.19 5.60 -17.82
C VAL A 441 -10.87 5.15 -18.48
N PHE A 442 -10.92 4.72 -19.73
CA PHE A 442 -9.73 4.22 -20.44
C PHE A 442 -8.80 5.37 -20.84
N ASP A 443 -9.36 6.47 -21.35
CA ASP A 443 -8.59 7.68 -21.67
C ASP A 443 -8.02 8.32 -20.41
N LYS A 444 -8.79 8.36 -19.32
CA LYS A 444 -8.31 8.82 -18.01
C LYS A 444 -7.11 7.97 -17.54
N PHE A 445 -7.22 6.66 -17.58
CA PHE A 445 -6.15 5.75 -17.20
C PHE A 445 -4.92 5.92 -18.07
N SER A 446 -5.08 5.99 -19.39
CA SER A 446 -3.97 6.22 -20.32
C SER A 446 -3.24 7.52 -20.00
N PHE A 447 -3.97 8.61 -19.78
CA PHE A 447 -3.42 9.91 -19.43
C PHE A 447 -2.66 9.84 -18.08
N GLU A 448 -3.29 9.34 -17.04
CA GLU A 448 -2.72 9.31 -15.69
C GLU A 448 -1.49 8.38 -15.59
N SER A 449 -1.43 7.31 -16.40
CA SER A 449 -0.31 6.37 -16.41
C SER A 449 1.05 7.01 -16.71
N GLU A 450 1.07 8.10 -17.49
CA GLU A 450 2.30 8.83 -17.80
C GLU A 450 2.88 9.53 -16.56
N PHE A 451 2.00 10.04 -15.72
CA PHE A 451 2.38 10.69 -14.44
C PHE A 451 2.77 9.66 -13.38
N GLN A 452 2.12 8.49 -13.40
CA GLN A 452 2.46 7.39 -12.50
C GLN A 452 3.91 6.94 -12.69
N LYS A 453 4.37 6.78 -13.93
CA LYS A 453 5.76 6.44 -14.25
C LYS A 453 6.78 7.42 -13.67
N LYS A 454 6.38 8.70 -13.53
CA LYS A 454 7.21 9.76 -12.94
C LYS A 454 7.06 9.90 -11.43
N SER A 455 6.06 9.24 -10.82
CA SER A 455 5.77 9.28 -9.38
C SER A 455 6.21 7.97 -8.70
N THR A 456 7.49 7.64 -8.81
CA THR A 456 8.07 6.37 -8.34
C THR A 456 8.01 6.17 -6.82
N GLY A 457 7.79 7.22 -6.04
CA GLY A 457 7.55 7.14 -4.60
C GLY A 457 6.12 6.76 -4.23
N GLY A 458 5.27 6.60 -5.22
CA GLY A 458 3.89 6.13 -5.05
C GLY A 458 2.87 6.94 -5.83
N CYS A 459 1.84 6.25 -6.25
CA CYS A 459 0.73 6.79 -7.04
C CYS A 459 -0.51 5.91 -6.88
N ILE A 460 -1.67 6.44 -7.30
CA ILE A 460 -2.92 5.70 -7.44
C ILE A 460 -3.79 6.45 -8.45
N SER A 461 -4.60 5.73 -9.22
CA SER A 461 -5.67 6.29 -10.03
C SER A 461 -7.04 5.82 -9.53
N TYR A 462 -8.02 6.68 -9.61
CA TYR A 462 -9.40 6.38 -9.24
C TYR A 462 -10.28 6.40 -10.49
N ALA A 463 -11.16 5.41 -10.61
CA ALA A 463 -12.21 5.38 -11.61
C ALA A 463 -13.56 5.57 -10.92
N GLU A 464 -14.26 6.63 -11.31
CA GLU A 464 -15.67 6.82 -10.97
C GLU A 464 -16.50 5.95 -11.91
N ILE A 465 -17.10 4.88 -11.38
CA ILE A 465 -17.94 3.95 -12.15
C ILE A 465 -19.33 3.85 -11.53
N PRO A 466 -20.38 3.61 -12.34
CA PRO A 466 -21.73 3.34 -11.83
C PRO A 466 -21.73 2.02 -11.04
N ASN A 467 -22.89 1.69 -10.45
CA ASN A 467 -23.07 0.38 -9.81
C ASN A 467 -22.87 -0.76 -10.82
N MET A 468 -21.82 -1.53 -10.65
CA MET A 468 -21.39 -2.61 -11.54
C MET A 468 -21.81 -4.01 -11.05
N THR A 469 -22.60 -4.13 -9.99
CA THR A 469 -22.97 -5.43 -9.38
C THR A 469 -23.56 -6.42 -10.40
N ASN A 470 -24.29 -5.89 -11.39
CA ASN A 470 -24.90 -6.70 -12.45
C ASN A 470 -24.12 -6.70 -13.78
N ASN A 471 -22.92 -6.12 -13.80
CA ASN A 471 -22.08 -6.02 -15.00
C ASN A 471 -20.61 -6.37 -14.73
N ILE A 472 -20.39 -7.55 -14.19
CA ILE A 472 -19.03 -8.06 -13.91
C ILE A 472 -18.14 -8.11 -15.17
N PRO A 473 -18.65 -8.48 -16.38
CA PRO A 473 -17.82 -8.43 -17.59
C PRO A 473 -17.19 -7.06 -17.86
N ALA A 474 -17.90 -5.96 -17.63
CA ALA A 474 -17.32 -4.62 -17.80
C ALA A 474 -16.21 -4.35 -16.76
N VAL A 475 -16.35 -4.82 -15.52
CA VAL A 475 -15.29 -4.74 -14.51
C VAL A 475 -14.05 -5.53 -14.95
N LEU A 476 -14.24 -6.74 -15.47
CA LEU A 476 -13.15 -7.58 -16.00
C LEU A 476 -12.44 -6.90 -17.19
N THR A 477 -13.17 -6.23 -18.07
CA THR A 477 -12.58 -5.45 -19.17
C THR A 477 -11.69 -4.31 -18.65
N MET A 478 -12.13 -3.59 -17.61
CA MET A 478 -11.30 -2.57 -16.97
C MET A 478 -10.07 -3.17 -16.28
N ILE A 479 -10.21 -4.31 -15.61
CA ILE A 479 -9.10 -5.03 -14.97
C ILE A 479 -8.06 -5.45 -16.01
N GLN A 480 -8.49 -6.00 -17.16
CA GLN A 480 -7.59 -6.34 -18.24
C GLN A 480 -6.84 -5.10 -18.76
N TYR A 481 -7.54 -3.97 -18.91
CA TYR A 481 -6.93 -2.71 -19.34
C TYR A 481 -5.89 -2.21 -18.32
N ILE A 482 -6.17 -2.32 -17.03
CA ILE A 482 -5.21 -1.99 -15.97
C ILE A 482 -3.95 -2.85 -16.11
N TYR A 483 -4.09 -4.15 -16.29
CA TYR A 483 -2.95 -5.05 -16.48
C TYR A 483 -2.04 -4.64 -17.65
N ASP A 484 -2.65 -4.22 -18.77
CA ASP A 484 -1.91 -3.91 -19.99
C ASP A 484 -1.29 -2.51 -20.00
N HIS A 485 -1.90 -1.53 -19.31
CA HIS A 485 -1.58 -0.11 -19.53
C HIS A 485 -1.22 0.67 -18.25
N ILE A 486 -1.68 0.25 -17.07
CA ILE A 486 -1.54 1.05 -15.84
C ILE A 486 -0.35 0.57 -14.99
N SER A 487 0.43 1.55 -14.50
CA SER A 487 1.63 1.31 -13.68
C SER A 487 1.29 0.91 -12.25
#